data_02978e0e3ca7937c32fe90d7cd69e016
#
_entry.id   02978e0e3ca7937c32fe90d7cd69e016
#
_cell.length_a   1.000
_cell.length_b   1.000
_cell.length_c   1.000
_cell.angle_alpha   90.00
_cell.angle_beta   90.00
_cell.angle_gamma   90.00
#
_symmetry.space_group_name_H-M   'P 1'
#
loop_
_entity.id
_entity.type
_entity.pdbx_description
1 polymer ?
#
loop_
_entity_poly.entity_id
_entity_poly.type
_entity_poly.pdbx_seq_one_letter_code
_entity_poly.pdbx_strand_id
1 'polypeptide(L)'
;MSSATTEKAHKRPHSPRHLARAFALLGLYQWLADPQLRYMDVRDRLTGLIQDEDEALEGTSIDLKDFEKCDQALFSELLSGVLEDPTVIEPVFAKHVDRDLKRVSLVERAILYLGTYELMKCPQTPYRV
;
A
#
# COMPACT_ATOMS: atom_id res chain seq x y z
N MET A 1 -5.46 28.91 -23.28
CA MET A 1 -4.99 27.73 -22.76
C MET A 1 -4.75 27.78 -21.29
N SER A 2 -5.35 27.01 -20.60
CA SER A 2 -5.29 27.10 -19.16
C SER A 2 -4.13 26.30 -18.61
N SER A 3 -3.50 26.82 -17.58
CA SER A 3 -2.45 26.12 -16.90
C SER A 3 -2.99 24.86 -16.24
N ALA A 4 -4.28 24.86 -15.90
CA ALA A 4 -4.90 23.67 -15.30
C ALA A 4 -4.86 22.49 -16.28
N THR A 5 -5.09 22.75 -17.58
CA THR A 5 -4.99 21.71 -18.59
C THR A 5 -3.56 21.21 -18.70
N THR A 6 -2.61 22.12 -18.61
CA THR A 6 -1.20 21.76 -18.65
C THR A 6 -0.83 20.89 -17.47
N GLU A 7 -1.33 21.24 -16.27
CA GLU A 7 -1.07 20.46 -15.08
C GLU A 7 -1.62 19.04 -15.20
N LYS A 8 -2.83 18.92 -15.73
CA LYS A 8 -3.41 17.60 -15.94
C LYS A 8 -2.59 16.78 -16.94
N ALA A 9 -2.04 17.43 -17.96
CA ALA A 9 -1.21 16.75 -18.94
C ALA A 9 0.09 16.26 -18.32
N HIS A 10 0.60 16.96 -17.32
CA HIS A 10 1.82 16.55 -16.63
C HIS A 10 1.61 15.44 -15.63
N LYS A 11 0.39 15.26 -15.14
CA LYS A 11 0.09 14.18 -14.23
C LYS A 11 -0.06 12.90 -15.01
N ARG A 12 0.95 12.06 -14.94
CA ARG A 12 0.86 10.77 -15.57
C ARG A 12 -0.12 9.92 -14.78
N PRO A 13 -1.00 9.18 -15.45
CA PRO A 13 -1.83 8.22 -14.74
C PRO A 13 -0.93 7.19 -14.08
N HIS A 14 -1.28 6.82 -12.86
CA HIS A 14 -0.55 5.77 -12.17
C HIS A 14 -0.82 4.44 -12.86
N SER A 15 0.21 3.60 -12.96
CA SER A 15 0.02 2.29 -13.53
C SER A 15 -0.86 1.44 -12.61
N PRO A 16 -1.57 0.43 -13.13
CA PRO A 16 -2.36 -0.45 -12.29
C PRO A 16 -1.55 -1.12 -11.18
N ARG A 17 -0.29 -1.46 -11.46
CA ARG A 17 0.56 -2.07 -10.46
C ARG A 17 0.97 -1.08 -9.36
N HIS A 18 1.25 0.15 -9.77
CA HIS A 18 1.56 1.19 -8.79
C HIS A 18 0.37 1.43 -7.86
N LEU A 19 -0.83 1.49 -8.44
CA LEU A 19 -2.03 1.65 -7.65
C LEU A 19 -2.25 0.48 -6.69
N ALA A 20 -1.99 -0.74 -7.16
CA ALA A 20 -2.13 -1.91 -6.31
C ALA A 20 -1.22 -1.82 -5.08
N ARG A 21 0.02 -1.37 -5.27
CA ARG A 21 0.96 -1.20 -4.16
C ARG A 21 0.50 -0.10 -3.20
N ALA A 22 0.00 0.99 -3.75
CA ALA A 22 -0.47 2.10 -2.92
C ALA A 22 -1.67 1.67 -2.06
N PHE A 23 -2.61 0.96 -2.65
CA PHE A 23 -3.78 0.50 -1.89
C PHE A 23 -3.43 -0.62 -0.92
N ALA A 24 -2.49 -1.49 -1.27
CA ALA A 24 -2.00 -2.49 -0.33
C ALA A 24 -1.34 -1.83 0.88
N LEU A 25 -0.58 -0.76 0.63
CA LEU A 25 0.06 -0.01 1.70
C LEU A 25 -0.99 0.59 2.64
N LEU A 26 -2.04 1.17 2.08
CA LEU A 26 -3.13 1.73 2.87
C LEU A 26 -3.81 0.65 3.71
N GLY A 27 -4.02 -0.52 3.12
CA GLY A 27 -4.60 -1.65 3.84
C GLY A 27 -3.70 -2.12 4.98
N LEU A 28 -2.40 -2.20 4.73
CA LEU A 28 -1.45 -2.60 5.76
C LEU A 28 -1.41 -1.59 6.91
N TYR A 29 -1.50 -0.31 6.60
CA TYR A 29 -1.58 0.72 7.62
C TYR A 29 -2.80 0.47 8.53
N GLN A 30 -3.95 0.18 7.94
CA GLN A 30 -5.15 -0.10 8.71
C GLN A 30 -4.98 -1.34 9.59
N TRP A 31 -4.37 -2.38 9.04
CA TRP A 31 -4.11 -3.59 9.80
C TRP A 31 -3.15 -3.34 10.96
N LEU A 32 -2.11 -2.56 10.75
CA LEU A 32 -1.16 -2.26 11.82
C LEU A 32 -1.82 -1.45 12.94
N ALA A 33 -2.79 -0.61 12.58
CA ALA A 33 -3.56 0.13 13.58
C ALA A 33 -4.54 -0.75 14.34
N ASP A 34 -4.99 -1.85 13.72
CA ASP A 34 -5.92 -2.80 14.34
C ASP A 34 -5.57 -4.21 13.88
N PRO A 35 -4.59 -4.86 14.55
CA PRO A 35 -4.09 -6.17 14.11
C PRO A 35 -5.10 -7.30 14.15
N GLN A 36 -6.27 -7.09 14.70
CA GLN A 36 -7.31 -8.11 14.71
C GLN A 36 -8.03 -8.22 13.37
N LEU A 37 -7.83 -7.23 12.50
CA LEU A 37 -8.47 -7.24 11.20
C LEU A 37 -7.91 -8.37 10.33
N ARG A 38 -8.82 -9.03 9.62
CA ARG A 38 -8.45 -10.03 8.63
C ARG A 38 -8.45 -9.38 7.25
N TYR A 39 -7.96 -10.11 6.27
CA TYR A 39 -7.89 -9.59 4.90
C TYR A 39 -9.24 -9.04 4.42
N MET A 40 -10.32 -9.80 4.61
CA MET A 40 -11.63 -9.35 4.15
C MET A 40 -12.10 -8.09 4.87
N ASP A 41 -11.77 -7.98 6.15
CA ASP A 41 -12.13 -6.79 6.92
C ASP A 41 -11.42 -5.56 6.39
N VAL A 42 -10.13 -5.70 6.11
CA VAL A 42 -9.33 -4.60 5.57
C VAL A 42 -9.87 -4.19 4.20
N ARG A 43 -10.15 -5.16 3.37
CA ARG A 43 -10.69 -4.90 2.03
C ARG A 43 -12.03 -4.19 2.11
N ASP A 44 -12.90 -4.62 3.02
CA ASP A 44 -14.21 -3.99 3.19
C ASP A 44 -14.08 -2.56 3.67
N ARG A 45 -13.13 -2.29 4.57
CA ARG A 45 -12.89 -0.93 5.03
C ARG A 45 -12.37 -0.04 3.91
N LEU A 46 -11.50 -0.57 3.05
CA LEU A 46 -11.03 0.19 1.90
C LEU A 46 -12.18 0.53 0.97
N THR A 47 -13.04 -0.45 0.72
CA THR A 47 -14.21 -0.23 -0.12
C THR A 47 -15.13 0.85 0.49
N GLY A 48 -15.29 0.82 1.81
CA GLY A 48 -16.07 1.84 2.50
C GLY A 48 -15.49 3.23 2.36
N LEU A 49 -14.16 3.36 2.46
CA LEU A 49 -13.49 4.63 2.27
C LEU A 49 -13.65 5.16 0.85
N ILE A 50 -13.62 4.26 -0.12
CA ILE A 50 -13.78 4.61 -1.52
C ILE A 50 -15.17 5.19 -1.78
N GLN A 51 -16.17 4.67 -1.09
CA GLN A 51 -17.53 5.17 -1.23
C GLN A 51 -17.74 6.51 -0.56
N ASP A 52 -16.84 6.90 0.33
CA ASP A 52 -16.89 8.20 0.97
C ASP A 52 -16.15 9.19 0.09
N GLU A 53 -16.89 9.94 -0.68
CA GLU A 53 -16.34 10.82 -1.70
C GLU A 53 -15.44 11.93 -1.19
N ASP A 54 -15.52 12.24 0.10
CA ASP A 54 -14.76 13.34 0.65
C ASP A 54 -13.37 12.96 1.10
N GLU A 55 -13.03 11.66 1.04
CA GLU A 55 -11.74 11.19 1.51
C GLU A 55 -10.78 11.00 0.36
N ALA A 56 -9.89 11.95 0.19
CA ALA A 56 -8.74 11.78 -0.68
C ALA A 56 -7.54 11.43 0.19
N LEU A 57 -6.61 10.68 -0.37
CA LEU A 57 -5.36 10.41 0.33
C LEU A 57 -4.52 11.68 0.33
N GLU A 58 -4.49 12.37 1.47
CA GLU A 58 -3.78 13.62 1.60
C GLU A 58 -2.31 13.46 1.22
N GLY A 59 -1.80 14.45 0.50
CA GLY A 59 -0.40 14.48 0.12
C GLY A 59 -0.05 13.57 -1.04
N THR A 60 -1.03 12.91 -1.63
CA THR A 60 -0.79 12.05 -2.80
C THR A 60 -1.67 12.47 -3.95
N SER A 61 -1.29 12.04 -5.16
CA SER A 61 -2.10 12.26 -6.34
C SER A 61 -3.06 11.10 -6.59
N ILE A 62 -3.18 10.18 -5.64
CA ILE A 62 -4.00 8.99 -5.78
C ILE A 62 -5.39 9.27 -5.24
N ASP A 63 -6.39 9.07 -6.09
CA ASP A 63 -7.80 9.18 -5.73
C ASP A 63 -8.28 7.79 -5.33
N LEU A 64 -9.05 7.72 -4.26
CA LEU A 64 -9.60 6.44 -3.79
C LEU A 64 -10.43 5.76 -4.87
N LYS A 65 -11.03 6.53 -5.77
CA LYS A 65 -11.77 5.96 -6.90
C LYS A 65 -10.88 5.16 -7.85
N ASP A 66 -9.58 5.38 -7.80
CA ASP A 66 -8.65 4.66 -8.65
C ASP A 66 -8.47 3.21 -8.22
N PHE A 67 -9.05 2.83 -7.09
CA PHE A 67 -8.97 1.45 -6.61
C PHE A 67 -9.47 0.47 -7.67
N GLU A 68 -10.52 0.82 -8.39
CA GLU A 68 -11.05 -0.05 -9.43
C GLU A 68 -10.09 -0.22 -10.61
N LYS A 69 -9.19 0.74 -10.79
CA LYS A 69 -8.22 0.72 -11.87
C LYS A 69 -6.94 -0.03 -11.53
N CYS A 70 -6.76 -0.40 -10.27
CA CYS A 70 -5.54 -1.06 -9.86
C CYS A 70 -5.54 -2.52 -10.30
N ASP A 71 -4.34 -3.11 -10.31
CA ASP A 71 -4.20 -4.54 -10.56
C ASP A 71 -4.71 -5.28 -9.32
N GLN A 72 -5.94 -5.77 -9.41
CA GLN A 72 -6.61 -6.40 -8.28
C GLN A 72 -5.90 -7.67 -7.83
N ALA A 73 -5.35 -8.42 -8.76
CA ALA A 73 -4.61 -9.63 -8.41
C ALA A 73 -3.37 -9.30 -7.61
N LEU A 74 -2.63 -8.29 -8.02
CA LEU A 74 -1.43 -7.86 -7.30
C LEU A 74 -1.80 -7.29 -5.93
N PHE A 75 -2.82 -6.44 -5.87
CA PHE A 75 -3.28 -5.88 -4.60
C PHE A 75 -3.62 -7.00 -3.61
N SER A 76 -4.40 -7.98 -4.09
CA SER A 76 -4.82 -9.09 -3.26
C SER A 76 -3.62 -9.92 -2.77
N GLU A 77 -2.69 -10.19 -3.67
CA GLU A 77 -1.49 -10.95 -3.32
C GLU A 77 -0.64 -10.23 -2.28
N LEU A 78 -0.41 -8.94 -2.48
CA LEU A 78 0.42 -8.18 -1.56
C LEU A 78 -0.21 -8.08 -0.18
N LEU A 79 -1.48 -7.73 -0.13
CA LEU A 79 -2.14 -7.56 1.15
C LEU A 79 -2.31 -8.89 1.89
N SER A 80 -2.83 -9.90 1.20
CA SER A 80 -3.04 -11.21 1.84
C SER A 80 -1.73 -11.87 2.20
N GLY A 81 -0.70 -11.71 1.36
CA GLY A 81 0.60 -12.31 1.61
C GLY A 81 1.23 -11.81 2.89
N VAL A 82 1.14 -10.51 3.14
CA VAL A 82 1.67 -9.94 4.38
C VAL A 82 0.81 -10.39 5.56
N LEU A 83 -0.51 -10.34 5.41
CA LEU A 83 -1.41 -10.66 6.51
C LEU A 83 -1.38 -12.14 6.92
N GLU A 84 -1.01 -13.02 5.99
CA GLU A 84 -0.90 -14.44 6.31
C GLU A 84 0.29 -14.76 7.19
N ASP A 85 1.43 -14.12 6.93
CA ASP A 85 2.69 -14.46 7.59
C ASP A 85 3.50 -13.25 8.02
N PRO A 86 2.92 -12.32 8.78
CA PRO A 86 3.69 -11.15 9.21
C PRO A 86 4.87 -11.53 10.10
N THR A 87 4.76 -12.63 10.85
CA THR A 87 5.83 -13.08 11.74
C THR A 87 7.04 -13.63 10.99
N VAL A 88 6.86 -14.03 9.73
CA VAL A 88 7.97 -14.46 8.88
C VAL A 88 8.65 -13.24 8.25
N ILE A 89 7.88 -12.23 7.90
CA ILE A 89 8.37 -11.04 7.22
C ILE A 89 9.09 -10.10 8.17
N GLU A 90 8.50 -9.86 9.34
CA GLU A 90 9.03 -8.88 10.29
C GLU A 90 10.49 -9.10 10.67
N PRO A 91 10.94 -10.32 11.00
CA PRO A 91 12.34 -10.51 11.37
C PRO A 91 13.32 -10.14 10.27
N VAL A 92 12.88 -10.25 9.01
CA VAL A 92 13.76 -9.96 7.88
C VAL A 92 14.12 -8.48 7.85
N PHE A 93 13.14 -7.59 8.00
CA PHE A 93 13.46 -6.17 7.97
C PHE A 93 13.88 -5.63 9.33
N ALA A 94 13.47 -6.27 10.43
CA ALA A 94 13.81 -5.80 11.76
C ALA A 94 15.33 -5.73 12.00
N LYS A 95 16.07 -6.61 11.34
CA LYS A 95 17.53 -6.63 11.45
C LYS A 95 18.18 -5.33 10.96
N HIS A 96 17.50 -4.63 10.07
CA HIS A 96 18.04 -3.43 9.43
C HIS A 96 17.47 -2.15 10.00
N VAL A 97 16.66 -2.24 11.03
CA VAL A 97 16.06 -1.07 11.67
C VAL A 97 16.87 -0.77 12.93
N ASP A 98 17.39 0.44 13.01
CA ASP A 98 18.23 0.86 14.14
C ASP A 98 17.44 1.18 15.39
N ARG A 99 16.14 1.25 15.26
CA ARG A 99 15.25 1.62 16.37
C ARG A 99 14.35 0.46 16.74
N ASP A 100 13.83 0.51 17.98
CA ASP A 100 12.78 -0.39 18.39
C ASP A 100 11.60 -0.20 17.44
N LEU A 101 11.05 -1.29 16.94
CA LEU A 101 9.91 -1.23 16.02
C LEU A 101 8.72 -0.48 16.58
N LYS A 102 8.60 -0.44 17.90
CA LYS A 102 7.53 0.32 18.53
C LYS A 102 7.65 1.81 18.31
N ARG A 103 8.85 2.28 18.00
CA ARG A 103 9.10 3.69 17.72
C ARG A 103 9.03 4.04 16.25
N VAL A 104 8.90 3.03 15.41
CA VAL A 104 8.74 3.23 13.99
C VAL A 104 7.28 3.51 13.71
N SER A 105 6.99 4.54 12.91
CA SER A 105 5.60 4.89 12.62
C SER A 105 4.89 3.77 11.89
N LEU A 106 3.56 3.76 11.97
CA LEU A 106 2.77 2.74 11.30
C LEU A 106 2.96 2.81 9.79
N VAL A 107 3.10 4.01 9.25
CA VAL A 107 3.32 4.17 7.80
C VAL A 107 4.66 3.56 7.41
N GLU A 108 5.71 3.86 8.16
CA GLU A 108 7.01 3.28 7.88
C GLU A 108 7.00 1.76 8.00
N ARG A 109 6.31 1.24 9.01
CA ARG A 109 6.20 -0.20 9.20
C ARG A 109 5.44 -0.84 8.03
N ALA A 110 4.38 -0.20 7.56
CA ALA A 110 3.63 -0.70 6.41
C ALA A 110 4.53 -0.78 5.17
N ILE A 111 5.34 0.24 4.95
CA ILE A 111 6.28 0.27 3.84
C ILE A 111 7.30 -0.87 3.97
N LEU A 112 7.79 -1.10 5.18
CA LEU A 112 8.77 -2.17 5.43
C LEU A 112 8.17 -3.55 5.16
N TYR A 113 6.95 -3.79 5.63
CA TYR A 113 6.28 -5.07 5.37
C TYR A 113 6.09 -5.29 3.87
N LEU A 114 5.57 -4.28 3.19
CA LEU A 114 5.25 -4.41 1.78
C LEU A 114 6.51 -4.62 0.94
N GLY A 115 7.52 -3.79 1.15
CA GLY A 115 8.76 -3.89 0.40
C GLY A 115 9.49 -5.21 0.65
N THR A 116 9.53 -5.63 1.90
CA THR A 116 10.18 -6.89 2.25
C THR A 116 9.46 -8.07 1.63
N TYR A 117 8.13 -8.07 1.70
CA TYR A 117 7.35 -9.13 1.09
C TYR A 117 7.62 -9.24 -0.41
N GLU A 118 7.64 -8.11 -1.11
CA GLU A 118 7.89 -8.12 -2.54
C GLU A 118 9.28 -8.69 -2.85
N LEU A 119 10.28 -8.31 -2.09
CA LEU A 119 11.63 -8.82 -2.30
C LEU A 119 11.74 -10.32 -2.02
N MET A 120 11.02 -10.80 -1.02
CA MET A 120 11.03 -12.22 -0.68
C MET A 120 10.34 -13.08 -1.71
N LYS A 121 9.23 -12.59 -2.27
CA LYS A 121 8.41 -13.37 -3.19
C LYS A 121 8.76 -13.13 -4.65
N CYS A 122 9.37 -12.01 -4.95
CA CYS A 122 9.73 -11.63 -6.31
C CYS A 122 11.19 -11.21 -6.37
N PRO A 123 12.12 -12.16 -6.12
CA PRO A 123 13.55 -11.81 -6.08
C PRO A 123 14.09 -11.32 -7.41
N GLN A 124 13.35 -11.53 -8.50
CA GLN A 124 13.75 -11.07 -9.82
C GLN A 124 13.28 -9.68 -10.14
N THR A 125 12.50 -9.06 -9.24
CA THR A 125 12.04 -7.70 -9.45
C THR A 125 13.23 -6.75 -9.41
N PRO A 126 13.42 -5.93 -10.45
CA PRO A 126 14.56 -5.01 -10.46
C PRO A 126 14.48 -4.00 -9.33
N TYR A 127 15.62 -3.72 -8.73
CA TYR A 127 15.70 -2.75 -7.65
C TYR A 127 15.36 -1.34 -8.07
N ARG A 128 15.36 -1.09 -9.36
CA ARG A 128 15.10 0.25 -9.87
C ARG A 128 13.64 0.66 -9.86
N VAL A 129 12.81 -0.24 -9.51
CA VAL A 129 11.38 0.02 -9.49
C VAL A 129 10.93 0.83 -8.24
#